data_1680d4c11964b98e43c082fb30d871fc
#
_entry.id   1680d4c11964b98e43c082fb30d871fc
#
_cell.length_a   1.000
_cell.length_b   1.000
_cell.length_c   1.000
_cell.angle_alpha   90.00
_cell.angle_beta   90.00
_cell.angle_gamma   90.00
#
_symmetry.space_group_name_H-M   'P 1'
#
loop_
_entity.id
_entity.type
_entity.pdbx_description
1 polymer ?
#
loop_
_entity_poly.entity_id
_entity_poly.type
_entity_poly.pdbx_seq_one_letter_code
_entity_poly.pdbx_strand_id
1 'polypeptide(L)'
;MISSEQLKTFAKEYKMNENIVAREFVQVTFLKELYEQRFSKEIFFKGGTAIRLMYGGKRFSEDLDFTVTSNESEFLKKINVFFKQLSNKYPFTFKERETLAGKTFLLTAEIPNLTSNIFVKLDFSMRENVINPVQEILKTEYPVIVRAFINCLSKDEIFAEKIRAVMKREKQRDLYDLWVLYELGATSDLKLITEKLSYYGEKLDKKILLDNLKKFKKEEFIMDLKPF
;
A
#
# COMPACT_ATOMS: atom_id res chain seq x y z
N MET A 1 -2.33 -18.80 -10.90
CA MET A 1 -3.53 -18.01 -10.53
C MET A 1 -4.29 -18.74 -9.43
N ILE A 2 -4.98 -18.03 -8.55
CA ILE A 2 -5.84 -18.61 -7.51
C ILE A 2 -7.05 -19.31 -8.16
N SER A 3 -7.45 -20.49 -7.66
CA SER A 3 -8.67 -21.16 -8.12
C SER A 3 -9.92 -20.54 -7.47
N SER A 4 -11.10 -20.76 -8.08
CA SER A 4 -12.38 -20.30 -7.50
C SER A 4 -12.64 -20.91 -6.13
N GLU A 5 -12.27 -22.17 -5.93
CA GLU A 5 -12.45 -22.86 -4.65
C GLU A 5 -11.57 -22.26 -3.57
N GLN A 6 -10.29 -22.01 -3.88
CA GLN A 6 -9.37 -21.32 -2.96
C GLN A 6 -9.88 -19.92 -2.64
N LEU A 7 -10.36 -19.17 -3.63
CA LEU A 7 -10.89 -17.81 -3.42
C LEU A 7 -12.07 -17.82 -2.46
N LYS A 8 -13.02 -18.75 -2.64
CA LYS A 8 -14.18 -18.92 -1.74
C LYS A 8 -13.76 -19.32 -0.33
N THR A 9 -12.75 -20.18 -0.21
CA THR A 9 -12.21 -20.60 1.08
C THR A 9 -11.65 -19.42 1.84
N PHE A 10 -10.76 -18.62 1.22
CA PHE A 10 -10.21 -17.41 1.84
C PHE A 10 -11.29 -16.36 2.14
N ALA A 11 -12.26 -16.16 1.23
CA ALA A 11 -13.36 -15.22 1.46
C ALA A 11 -14.18 -15.58 2.72
N LYS A 12 -14.43 -16.88 2.93
CA LYS A 12 -15.12 -17.39 4.12
C LYS A 12 -14.25 -17.23 5.38
N GLU A 13 -12.97 -17.56 5.30
CA GLU A 13 -12.02 -17.48 6.40
C GLU A 13 -11.84 -16.04 6.89
N TYR A 14 -11.60 -15.11 5.97
CA TYR A 14 -11.44 -13.69 6.28
C TYR A 14 -12.78 -12.97 6.51
N LYS A 15 -13.92 -13.63 6.26
CA LYS A 15 -15.28 -13.03 6.30
C LYS A 15 -15.39 -11.81 5.39
N MET A 16 -14.79 -11.89 4.22
CA MET A 16 -14.71 -10.82 3.23
C MET A 16 -15.32 -11.22 1.90
N ASN A 17 -15.64 -10.22 1.07
CA ASN A 17 -16.08 -10.45 -0.29
C ASN A 17 -14.95 -11.05 -1.16
N GLU A 18 -15.28 -11.95 -2.08
CA GLU A 18 -14.32 -12.59 -2.98
C GLU A 18 -13.49 -11.58 -3.79
N ASN A 19 -14.06 -10.44 -4.19
CA ASN A 19 -13.33 -9.39 -4.90
C ASN A 19 -12.23 -8.73 -4.04
N ILE A 20 -12.46 -8.57 -2.74
CA ILE A 20 -11.47 -8.02 -1.80
C ILE A 20 -10.30 -8.99 -1.65
N VAL A 21 -10.60 -10.27 -1.46
CA VAL A 21 -9.60 -11.33 -1.35
C VAL A 21 -8.82 -11.50 -2.66
N ALA A 22 -9.51 -11.47 -3.80
CA ALA A 22 -8.88 -11.52 -5.11
C ALA A 22 -7.95 -10.32 -5.34
N ARG A 23 -8.33 -9.12 -4.88
CA ARG A 23 -7.48 -7.94 -4.95
C ARG A 23 -6.19 -8.11 -4.14
N GLU A 24 -6.29 -8.60 -2.91
CA GLU A 24 -5.09 -8.87 -2.10
C GLU A 24 -4.20 -9.95 -2.73
N PHE A 25 -4.79 -11.00 -3.29
CA PHE A 25 -4.03 -12.00 -4.06
C PHE A 25 -3.26 -11.37 -5.23
N VAL A 26 -3.89 -10.47 -5.99
CA VAL A 26 -3.25 -9.74 -7.09
C VAL A 26 -2.13 -8.84 -6.56
N GLN A 27 -2.35 -8.14 -5.44
CA GLN A 27 -1.34 -7.30 -4.78
C GLN A 27 -0.13 -8.13 -4.35
N VAL A 28 -0.34 -9.27 -3.69
CA VAL A 28 0.74 -10.18 -3.26
C VAL A 28 1.50 -10.74 -4.46
N THR A 29 0.79 -11.11 -5.54
CA THR A 29 1.40 -11.59 -6.78
C THR A 29 2.27 -10.50 -7.42
N PHE A 30 1.76 -9.27 -7.50
CA PHE A 30 2.50 -8.12 -8.02
C PHE A 30 3.77 -7.84 -7.19
N LEU A 31 3.65 -7.79 -5.86
CA LEU A 31 4.78 -7.55 -4.95
C LEU A 31 5.85 -8.64 -5.11
N LYS A 32 5.45 -9.90 -5.16
CA LYS A 32 6.38 -11.02 -5.41
C LYS A 32 7.17 -10.82 -6.69
N GLU A 33 6.52 -10.53 -7.79
CA GLU A 33 7.17 -10.37 -9.10
C GLU A 33 8.03 -9.10 -9.14
N LEU A 34 7.59 -8.00 -8.52
CA LEU A 34 8.34 -6.74 -8.45
C LEU A 34 9.66 -6.91 -7.68
N TYR A 35 9.60 -7.54 -6.50
CA TYR A 35 10.78 -7.65 -5.63
C TYR A 35 11.74 -8.77 -6.05
N GLU A 36 11.39 -9.59 -7.02
CA GLU A 36 12.33 -10.47 -7.74
C GLU A 36 13.15 -9.71 -8.80
N GLN A 37 12.79 -8.45 -9.14
CA GLN A 37 13.54 -7.62 -10.08
C GLN A 37 14.70 -6.90 -9.40
N ARG A 38 15.86 -6.82 -10.07
CA ARG A 38 17.05 -6.13 -9.51
C ARG A 38 16.82 -4.65 -9.21
N PHE A 39 15.98 -3.98 -10.01
CA PHE A 39 15.71 -2.55 -9.84
C PHE A 39 14.77 -2.25 -8.65
N SER A 40 14.12 -3.25 -8.07
CA SER A 40 13.24 -3.07 -6.89
C SER A 40 14.00 -2.61 -5.65
N LYS A 41 15.33 -2.66 -5.65
CA LYS A 41 16.17 -2.12 -4.56
C LYS A 41 15.95 -0.62 -4.32
N GLU A 42 15.48 0.10 -5.32
CA GLU A 42 15.18 1.54 -5.27
C GLU A 42 13.68 1.83 -5.05
N ILE A 43 12.88 0.79 -4.76
CA ILE A 43 11.42 0.89 -4.56
C ILE A 43 11.09 0.42 -3.15
N PHE A 44 10.45 1.28 -2.37
CA PHE A 44 10.12 1.03 -0.97
C PHE A 44 8.61 1.02 -0.77
N PHE A 45 8.10 -0.13 -0.34
CA PHE A 45 6.68 -0.35 -0.11
C PHE A 45 6.20 0.38 1.14
N LYS A 46 5.02 1.01 1.07
CA LYS A 46 4.44 1.80 2.15
C LYS A 46 2.91 1.79 2.13
N GLY A 47 2.30 2.63 2.95
CA GLY A 47 0.84 2.84 2.94
C GLY A 47 0.05 1.75 3.68
N GLY A 48 -1.28 1.77 3.48
CA GLY A 48 -2.20 0.88 4.20
C GLY A 48 -1.99 -0.60 3.90
N THR A 49 -1.67 -0.94 2.66
CA THR A 49 -1.40 -2.33 2.27
C THR A 49 -0.08 -2.83 2.87
N ALA A 50 0.94 -1.97 3.02
CA ALA A 50 2.17 -2.33 3.74
C ALA A 50 1.89 -2.60 5.23
N ILE A 51 1.03 -1.79 5.89
CA ILE A 51 0.63 -2.05 7.28
C ILE A 51 0.00 -3.44 7.39
N ARG A 52 -0.88 -3.82 6.45
CA ARG A 52 -1.52 -5.12 6.46
C ARG A 52 -0.54 -6.26 6.19
N LEU A 53 0.16 -6.22 5.07
CA LEU A 53 0.94 -7.36 4.58
C LEU A 53 2.28 -7.54 5.28
N MET A 54 2.92 -6.44 5.73
CA MET A 54 4.26 -6.49 6.33
C MET A 54 4.23 -6.42 7.86
N TYR A 55 3.21 -5.75 8.42
CA TYR A 55 3.14 -5.48 9.87
C TYR A 55 1.93 -6.13 10.57
N GLY A 56 1.12 -6.90 9.84
CA GLY A 56 0.03 -7.68 10.45
C GLY A 56 -1.23 -6.88 10.76
N GLY A 57 -1.41 -5.73 10.13
CA GLY A 57 -2.67 -4.98 10.20
C GLY A 57 -3.83 -5.80 9.64
N LYS A 58 -5.03 -5.64 10.22
CA LYS A 58 -6.18 -6.49 9.86
C LYS A 58 -7.04 -5.93 8.74
N ARG A 59 -6.98 -4.63 8.48
CA ARG A 59 -7.79 -3.96 7.46
C ARG A 59 -7.23 -4.26 6.06
N PHE A 60 -8.08 -4.74 5.17
CA PHE A 60 -7.76 -4.83 3.75
C PHE A 60 -7.56 -3.43 3.14
N SER A 61 -6.78 -3.33 2.09
CA SER A 61 -6.48 -2.06 1.41
C SER A 61 -6.50 -2.27 -0.10
N GLU A 62 -6.76 -1.21 -0.85
CA GLU A 62 -7.01 -1.31 -2.30
C GLU A 62 -5.77 -1.01 -3.14
N ASP A 63 -4.93 -0.09 -2.67
CA ASP A 63 -3.81 0.49 -3.41
C ASP A 63 -2.48 -0.15 -3.00
N LEU A 64 -1.49 -0.08 -3.86
CA LEU A 64 -0.08 -0.34 -3.54
C LEU A 64 0.68 0.97 -3.67
N ASP A 65 1.20 1.46 -2.54
CA ASP A 65 1.93 2.71 -2.45
C ASP A 65 3.44 2.46 -2.31
N PHE A 66 4.24 3.22 -3.03
CA PHE A 66 5.70 3.09 -3.03
C PHE A 66 6.38 4.45 -2.99
N THR A 67 7.55 4.51 -2.35
CA THR A 67 8.54 5.57 -2.55
C THR A 67 9.65 5.03 -3.45
N VAL A 68 10.02 5.81 -4.48
CA VAL A 68 11.06 5.44 -5.45
C VAL A 68 12.22 6.42 -5.31
N THR A 69 13.45 5.91 -5.15
CA THR A 69 14.65 6.71 -4.94
C THR A 69 15.46 6.96 -6.20
N SER A 70 15.19 6.22 -7.28
CA SER A 70 15.79 6.49 -8.60
C SER A 70 15.12 7.66 -9.31
N ASN A 71 15.80 8.21 -10.32
CA ASN A 71 15.18 9.25 -11.14
C ASN A 71 14.00 8.70 -11.97
N GLU A 72 13.03 9.58 -12.28
CA GLU A 72 11.80 9.22 -12.95
C GLU A 72 12.00 8.54 -14.31
N SER A 73 12.92 9.06 -15.14
CA SER A 73 13.16 8.52 -16.48
C SER A 73 13.71 7.09 -16.44
N GLU A 74 14.63 6.81 -15.52
CA GLU A 74 15.19 5.49 -15.33
C GLU A 74 14.14 4.51 -14.77
N PHE A 75 13.37 4.95 -13.77
CA PHE A 75 12.27 4.17 -13.22
C PHE A 75 11.26 3.80 -14.30
N LEU A 76 10.79 4.76 -15.12
CA LEU A 76 9.80 4.52 -16.16
C LEU A 76 10.27 3.51 -17.20
N LYS A 77 11.53 3.55 -17.59
CA LYS A 77 12.11 2.56 -18.51
C LYS A 77 12.02 1.14 -17.92
N LYS A 78 12.43 0.99 -16.65
CA LYS A 78 12.49 -0.32 -15.97
C LYS A 78 11.07 -0.85 -15.68
N ILE A 79 10.16 -0.01 -15.17
CA ILE A 79 8.82 -0.44 -14.80
C ILE A 79 7.96 -0.83 -16.01
N ASN A 80 8.11 -0.12 -17.16
CA ASN A 80 7.40 -0.45 -18.37
C ASN A 80 7.83 -1.80 -18.97
N VAL A 81 9.12 -2.12 -18.90
CA VAL A 81 9.62 -3.45 -19.29
C VAL A 81 9.04 -4.53 -18.39
N PHE A 82 9.03 -4.30 -17.08
CA PHE A 82 8.47 -5.19 -16.09
C PHE A 82 6.95 -5.41 -16.30
N PHE A 83 6.19 -4.36 -16.57
CA PHE A 83 4.76 -4.49 -16.88
C PHE A 83 4.49 -5.37 -18.10
N LYS A 84 5.28 -5.22 -19.18
CA LYS A 84 5.19 -6.09 -20.36
C LYS A 84 5.47 -7.56 -20.00
N GLN A 85 6.48 -7.82 -19.17
CA GLN A 85 6.78 -9.18 -18.71
C GLN A 85 5.64 -9.77 -17.90
N LEU A 86 5.02 -8.97 -17.00
CA LEU A 86 3.87 -9.41 -16.22
C LEU A 86 2.64 -9.68 -17.08
N SER A 87 2.35 -8.82 -18.06
CA SER A 87 1.22 -9.03 -18.99
C SER A 87 1.38 -10.30 -19.83
N ASN A 88 2.61 -10.74 -20.10
CA ASN A 88 2.88 -12.01 -20.77
C ASN A 88 2.71 -13.23 -19.84
N LYS A 89 2.88 -13.05 -18.54
CA LYS A 89 2.86 -14.12 -17.54
C LYS A 89 1.50 -14.29 -16.87
N TYR A 90 0.76 -13.21 -16.71
CA TYR A 90 -0.53 -13.13 -16.03
C TYR A 90 -1.54 -12.36 -16.88
N PRO A 91 -2.84 -12.58 -16.72
CA PRO A 91 -3.87 -11.76 -17.35
C PRO A 91 -3.97 -10.38 -16.68
N PHE A 92 -2.87 -9.65 -16.73
CA PHE A 92 -2.71 -8.32 -16.18
C PHE A 92 -2.51 -7.30 -17.27
N THR A 93 -3.18 -6.17 -17.14
CA THR A 93 -2.95 -4.99 -17.98
C THR A 93 -2.64 -3.78 -17.11
N PHE A 94 -1.85 -2.85 -17.65
CA PHE A 94 -1.39 -1.67 -16.92
C PHE A 94 -1.72 -0.42 -17.73
N LYS A 95 -2.35 0.56 -17.09
CA LYS A 95 -2.67 1.86 -17.70
C LYS A 95 -2.15 2.97 -16.82
N GLU A 96 -1.29 3.84 -17.39
CA GLU A 96 -0.85 5.06 -16.69
C GLU A 96 -2.05 5.99 -16.45
N ARG A 97 -2.04 6.64 -15.29
CA ARG A 97 -3.03 7.64 -14.88
C ARG A 97 -2.33 8.96 -14.66
N GLU A 98 -2.93 10.03 -15.12
CA GLU A 98 -2.42 11.37 -14.84
C GLU A 98 -2.52 11.68 -13.35
N THR A 99 -1.43 12.22 -12.79
CA THR A 99 -1.33 12.63 -11.39
C THR A 99 -0.53 13.92 -11.30
N LEU A 100 -0.80 14.69 -10.24
CA LEU A 100 -0.08 15.95 -9.98
C LEU A 100 1.38 15.73 -9.56
N ALA A 101 1.72 14.55 -9.05
CA ALA A 101 3.09 14.24 -8.63
C ALA A 101 3.30 12.72 -8.55
N GLY A 102 4.51 12.29 -8.94
CA GLY A 102 4.85 10.88 -9.02
C GLY A 102 4.23 10.20 -10.25
N LYS A 103 4.17 8.88 -10.21
CA LYS A 103 3.59 8.06 -11.29
C LYS A 103 2.53 7.12 -10.72
N THR A 104 1.38 7.13 -11.34
CA THR A 104 0.28 6.24 -10.97
C THR A 104 -0.10 5.35 -12.14
N PHE A 105 -0.28 4.07 -11.87
CA PHE A 105 -0.77 3.11 -12.85
C PHE A 105 -1.99 2.36 -12.27
N LEU A 106 -2.90 2.00 -13.14
CA LEU A 106 -4.00 1.08 -12.83
C LEU A 106 -3.62 -0.30 -13.36
N LEU A 107 -3.40 -1.24 -12.47
CA LEU A 107 -3.33 -2.66 -12.79
C LEU A 107 -4.76 -3.19 -12.85
N THR A 108 -5.12 -3.81 -13.96
CA THR A 108 -6.36 -4.55 -14.14
C THR A 108 -6.04 -6.03 -14.28
N ALA A 109 -6.65 -6.87 -13.46
CA ALA A 109 -6.44 -8.32 -13.47
C ALA A 109 -7.75 -9.03 -13.75
N GLU A 110 -7.72 -9.99 -14.68
CA GLU A 110 -8.82 -10.92 -14.94
C GLU A 110 -8.61 -12.18 -14.09
N ILE A 111 -9.53 -12.44 -13.17
CA ILE A 111 -9.49 -13.64 -12.32
C ILE A 111 -10.54 -14.61 -12.84
N PRO A 112 -10.17 -15.87 -13.16
CA PRO A 112 -11.13 -16.86 -13.64
C PRO A 112 -12.33 -16.99 -12.69
N ASN A 113 -13.53 -16.99 -13.27
CA ASN A 113 -14.82 -17.12 -12.57
C ASN A 113 -15.24 -15.96 -11.66
N LEU A 114 -14.55 -14.84 -11.66
CA LEU A 114 -15.11 -13.57 -11.19
C LEU A 114 -15.82 -12.87 -12.36
N THR A 115 -16.95 -12.26 -12.04
CA THR A 115 -17.77 -11.52 -13.03
C THR A 115 -17.23 -10.14 -13.37
N SER A 116 -16.33 -9.63 -12.52
CA SER A 116 -15.72 -8.30 -12.66
C SER A 116 -14.21 -8.38 -12.58
N ASN A 117 -13.55 -7.51 -13.33
CA ASN A 117 -12.11 -7.33 -13.23
C ASN A 117 -11.72 -6.80 -11.85
N ILE A 118 -10.54 -7.20 -11.40
CA ILE A 118 -9.91 -6.68 -10.19
C ILE A 118 -9.01 -5.51 -10.56
N PHE A 119 -9.17 -4.41 -9.85
CA PHE A 119 -8.39 -3.21 -10.03
C PHE A 119 -7.49 -2.96 -8.83
N VAL A 120 -6.21 -2.70 -9.10
CA VAL A 120 -5.22 -2.27 -8.08
C VAL A 120 -4.55 -1.00 -8.58
N LYS A 121 -4.63 0.05 -7.79
CA LYS A 121 -3.90 1.29 -8.05
C LYS A 121 -2.47 1.13 -7.56
N LEU A 122 -1.50 1.49 -8.39
CA LEU A 122 -0.07 1.47 -8.08
C LEU A 122 0.43 2.91 -8.06
N ASP A 123 0.78 3.42 -6.89
CA ASP A 123 1.27 4.79 -6.70
C ASP A 123 2.77 4.79 -6.40
N PHE A 124 3.56 5.42 -7.26
CA PHE A 124 5.01 5.56 -7.12
C PHE A 124 5.35 7.03 -6.88
N SER A 125 5.69 7.37 -5.63
CA SER A 125 6.11 8.71 -5.23
C SER A 125 7.62 8.85 -5.35
N MET A 126 8.08 9.95 -5.95
CA MET A 126 9.50 10.33 -6.05
C MET A 126 9.75 11.64 -5.29
N ARG A 127 8.78 12.07 -4.48
CA ARG A 127 8.83 13.35 -3.76
C ARG A 127 9.60 13.25 -2.45
N GLU A 128 9.57 12.09 -1.84
CA GLU A 128 10.05 11.87 -0.49
C GLU A 128 11.32 11.02 -0.49
N ASN A 129 12.23 11.32 0.43
CA ASN A 129 13.31 10.39 0.73
C ASN A 129 12.82 9.29 1.68
N VAL A 130 13.47 8.14 1.60
CA VAL A 130 13.35 7.06 2.56
C VAL A 130 14.36 7.31 3.67
N ILE A 131 13.89 7.34 4.91
CA ILE A 131 14.71 7.70 6.08
C ILE A 131 15.09 6.45 6.86
N ASN A 132 14.11 5.62 7.17
CA ASN A 132 14.28 4.40 7.96
C ASN A 132 13.80 3.18 7.17
N PRO A 133 14.54 2.73 6.13
CA PRO A 133 14.16 1.56 5.36
C PRO A 133 14.33 0.28 6.17
N VAL A 134 13.45 -0.68 5.95
CA VAL A 134 13.55 -2.04 6.47
C VAL A 134 13.39 -3.06 5.35
N GLN A 135 13.90 -4.26 5.56
CA GLN A 135 13.72 -5.38 4.65
C GLN A 135 12.97 -6.49 5.38
N GLU A 136 11.83 -6.85 4.85
CA GLU A 136 10.93 -7.84 5.47
C GLU A 136 10.59 -8.96 4.47
N ILE A 137 10.28 -10.14 4.98
CA ILE A 137 9.75 -11.24 4.19
C ILE A 137 8.23 -11.18 4.26
N LEU A 138 7.58 -11.04 3.11
CA LEU A 138 6.13 -11.12 3.03
C LEU A 138 5.69 -12.57 3.29
N LYS A 139 4.99 -12.75 4.41
CA LYS A 139 4.31 -14.01 4.75
C LYS A 139 2.88 -13.94 4.27
N THR A 140 2.45 -14.94 3.52
CA THR A 140 1.10 -14.98 2.97
C THR A 140 0.55 -16.40 3.01
N GLU A 141 -0.74 -16.52 3.22
CA GLU A 141 -1.49 -17.79 3.13
C GLU A 141 -1.95 -18.08 1.69
N TYR A 142 -1.87 -17.09 0.80
CA TYR A 142 -2.16 -17.30 -0.61
C TYR A 142 -1.15 -18.26 -1.25
N PRO A 143 -1.53 -18.98 -2.32
CA PRO A 143 -0.64 -19.92 -3.02
C PRO A 143 0.42 -19.19 -3.84
N VAL A 144 1.16 -18.30 -3.19
CA VAL A 144 2.24 -17.48 -3.75
C VAL A 144 3.48 -17.62 -2.87
N ILE A 145 4.57 -18.11 -3.43
CA ILE A 145 5.84 -18.24 -2.71
C ILE A 145 6.65 -16.96 -2.96
N VAL A 146 6.79 -16.15 -1.92
CA VAL A 146 7.63 -14.94 -1.94
C VAL A 146 8.99 -15.28 -1.35
N ARG A 147 10.04 -15.22 -2.16
CA ARG A 147 11.43 -15.55 -1.74
C ARG A 147 12.30 -14.31 -1.56
N ALA A 148 11.93 -13.20 -2.18
CA ALA A 148 12.67 -11.96 -2.10
C ALA A 148 12.29 -11.17 -0.84
N PHE A 149 13.26 -10.46 -0.28
CA PHE A 149 12.98 -9.43 0.70
C PHE A 149 12.26 -8.25 0.04
N ILE A 150 11.26 -7.74 0.72
CA ILE A 150 10.52 -6.54 0.33
C ILE A 150 11.14 -5.35 1.07
N ASN A 151 11.64 -4.35 0.33
CA ASN A 151 12.06 -3.10 0.92
C ASN A 151 10.82 -2.30 1.32
N CYS A 152 10.73 -1.91 2.57
CA CYS A 152 9.58 -1.17 3.12
C CYS A 152 10.06 0.07 3.87
N LEU A 153 9.19 1.05 4.04
CA LEU A 153 9.35 2.03 5.10
C LEU A 153 9.10 1.34 6.46
N SER A 154 9.86 1.73 7.49
CA SER A 154 9.61 1.26 8.86
C SER A 154 8.21 1.65 9.34
N LYS A 155 7.74 1.00 10.40
CA LYS A 155 6.47 1.35 11.07
C LYS A 155 6.45 2.82 11.50
N ASP A 156 7.56 3.31 12.03
CA ASP A 156 7.69 4.69 12.49
C ASP A 156 7.59 5.68 11.33
N GLU A 157 8.20 5.36 10.19
CA GLU A 157 8.16 6.21 9.01
C GLU A 157 6.75 6.24 8.38
N ILE A 158 6.06 5.09 8.30
CA ILE A 158 4.66 5.05 7.86
C ILE A 158 3.76 5.80 8.86
N PHE A 159 4.03 5.69 10.17
CA PHE A 159 3.32 6.44 11.20
C PHE A 159 3.44 7.96 10.98
N ALA A 160 4.65 8.44 10.71
CA ALA A 160 4.88 9.87 10.41
C ALA A 160 4.10 10.33 9.16
N GLU A 161 4.03 9.50 8.10
CA GLU A 161 3.22 9.79 6.91
C GLU A 161 1.72 9.81 7.22
N LYS A 162 1.25 8.94 8.12
CA LYS A 162 -0.16 8.91 8.57
C LYS A 162 -0.53 10.10 9.44
N ILE A 163 0.39 10.64 10.26
CA ILE A 163 0.18 11.92 10.96
C ILE A 163 -0.13 13.02 9.95
N ARG A 164 0.66 13.13 8.88
CA ARG A 164 0.39 14.09 7.81
C ARG A 164 -0.99 13.86 7.16
N ALA A 165 -1.34 12.61 6.86
CA ALA A 165 -2.61 12.28 6.24
C ALA A 165 -3.80 12.73 7.10
N VAL A 166 -3.76 12.48 8.42
CA VAL A 166 -4.80 12.93 9.37
C VAL A 166 -4.87 14.45 9.48
N MET A 167 -3.75 15.16 9.38
CA MET A 167 -3.75 16.63 9.36
C MET A 167 -4.41 17.21 8.10
N LYS A 168 -4.38 16.48 6.96
CA LYS A 168 -4.81 17.00 5.66
C LYS A 168 -6.18 16.55 5.21
N ARG A 169 -6.64 15.42 5.67
CA ARG A 169 -7.88 14.82 5.21
C ARG A 169 -8.59 14.05 6.32
N GLU A 170 -9.91 14.07 6.27
CA GLU A 170 -10.77 13.41 7.26
C GLU A 170 -11.17 12.01 6.77
N LYS A 171 -10.17 11.12 6.58
CA LYS A 171 -10.45 9.71 6.24
C LYS A 171 -10.27 8.82 7.47
N GLN A 172 -11.34 8.14 7.88
CA GLN A 172 -11.37 7.29 9.07
C GLN A 172 -10.30 6.19 9.04
N ARG A 173 -9.99 5.66 7.86
CA ARG A 173 -8.95 4.66 7.66
C ARG A 173 -7.53 5.15 8.02
N ASP A 174 -7.25 6.47 7.89
CA ASP A 174 -5.94 6.99 8.28
C ASP A 174 -5.78 7.01 9.82
N LEU A 175 -6.87 7.28 10.55
CA LEU A 175 -6.89 7.17 12.01
C LEU A 175 -6.74 5.71 12.46
N TYR A 176 -7.45 4.79 11.80
CA TYR A 176 -7.32 3.36 12.08
C TYR A 176 -5.87 2.90 11.87
N ASP A 177 -5.27 3.29 10.77
CA ASP A 177 -3.88 2.94 10.43
C ASP A 177 -2.90 3.50 11.49
N LEU A 178 -3.10 4.74 11.98
CA LEU A 178 -2.33 5.31 13.09
C LEU A 178 -2.46 4.49 14.38
N TRP A 179 -3.70 4.15 14.73
CA TRP A 179 -3.95 3.34 15.93
C TRP A 179 -3.28 1.97 15.83
N VAL A 180 -3.43 1.28 14.69
CA VAL A 180 -2.79 -0.03 14.46
C VAL A 180 -1.27 0.07 14.58
N LEU A 181 -0.65 1.08 13.95
CA LEU A 181 0.79 1.27 14.02
C LEU A 181 1.26 1.55 15.46
N TYR A 182 0.50 2.34 16.23
CA TYR A 182 0.77 2.58 17.64
C TYR A 182 0.72 1.29 18.47
N GLU A 183 -0.32 0.47 18.31
CA GLU A 183 -0.45 -0.83 18.96
C GLU A 183 0.68 -1.81 18.56
N LEU A 184 1.21 -1.69 17.33
CA LEU A 184 2.35 -2.45 16.85
C LEU A 184 3.71 -1.87 17.32
N GLY A 185 3.69 -0.87 18.20
CA GLY A 185 4.87 -0.27 18.81
C GLY A 185 5.61 0.75 17.93
N ALA A 186 4.91 1.36 16.97
CA ALA A 186 5.48 2.50 16.25
C ALA A 186 5.66 3.71 17.20
N THR A 187 6.76 4.42 17.02
CA THR A 187 7.10 5.58 17.83
C THR A 187 6.74 6.89 17.13
N SER A 188 6.32 7.88 17.92
CA SER A 188 6.04 9.23 17.42
C SER A 188 7.30 10.10 17.43
N ASP A 189 8.33 9.72 16.67
CA ASP A 189 9.55 10.51 16.54
C ASP A 189 9.26 11.86 15.87
N LEU A 190 9.40 12.96 16.65
CA LEU A 190 9.13 14.32 16.16
C LEU A 190 10.08 14.76 15.06
N LYS A 191 11.33 14.27 15.04
CA LYS A 191 12.27 14.58 13.94
C LYS A 191 11.77 13.96 12.64
N LEU A 192 11.44 12.68 12.69
CA LEU A 192 10.93 11.93 11.53
C LEU A 192 9.63 12.54 11.01
N ILE A 193 8.68 12.87 11.89
CA ILE A 193 7.43 13.54 11.52
C ILE A 193 7.71 14.89 10.84
N THR A 194 8.58 15.71 11.42
CA THR A 194 8.92 17.03 10.88
C THR A 194 9.59 16.91 9.52
N GLU A 195 10.50 15.97 9.36
CA GLU A 195 11.18 15.72 8.09
C GLU A 195 10.20 15.28 7.00
N LYS A 196 9.32 14.32 7.29
CA LYS A 196 8.29 13.89 6.34
C LYS A 196 7.33 15.00 5.94
N LEU A 197 6.95 15.88 6.85
CA LEU A 197 6.14 17.06 6.56
C LEU A 197 6.88 18.06 5.66
N SER A 198 8.19 18.23 5.86
CA SER A 198 9.00 19.20 5.13
C SER A 198 9.02 18.94 3.62
N TYR A 199 8.97 17.68 3.16
CA TYR A 199 8.89 17.31 1.74
C TYR A 199 7.64 17.87 1.03
N TYR A 200 6.66 18.30 1.80
CA TYR A 200 5.41 18.90 1.33
C TYR A 200 5.31 20.38 1.66
N GLY A 201 6.38 21.00 2.17
CA GLY A 201 6.36 22.38 2.65
C GLY A 201 5.44 22.60 3.86
N GLU A 202 5.20 21.56 4.64
CA GLU A 202 4.27 21.56 5.77
C GLU A 202 5.02 21.52 7.11
N LYS A 203 4.32 21.97 8.17
CA LYS A 203 4.82 21.92 9.55
C LYS A 203 3.83 21.16 10.43
N LEU A 204 4.34 20.51 11.46
CA LEU A 204 3.49 19.87 12.46
C LEU A 204 2.66 20.92 13.19
N ASP A 205 1.36 20.87 12.99
CA ASP A 205 0.39 21.66 13.74
C ASP A 205 -0.40 20.73 14.67
N LYS A 206 -0.02 20.74 15.94
CA LYS A 206 -0.67 19.91 16.97
C LYS A 206 -2.15 20.27 17.16
N LYS A 207 -2.53 21.54 16.94
CA LYS A 207 -3.91 21.99 17.09
C LYS A 207 -4.76 21.41 15.96
N ILE A 208 -4.30 21.55 14.70
CA ILE A 208 -4.97 20.94 13.54
C ILE A 208 -5.11 19.44 13.71
N LEU A 209 -4.02 18.76 14.13
CA LEU A 209 -4.04 17.32 14.35
C LEU A 209 -5.10 16.94 15.40
N LEU A 210 -5.12 17.60 16.56
CA LEU A 210 -6.08 17.33 17.62
C LEU A 210 -7.52 17.67 17.21
N ASP A 211 -7.72 18.76 16.50
CA ASP A 211 -9.05 19.16 16.03
C ASP A 211 -9.59 18.17 14.99
N ASN A 212 -8.74 17.67 14.10
CA ASN A 212 -9.13 16.63 13.16
C ASN A 212 -9.42 15.30 13.87
N LEU A 213 -8.60 14.90 14.86
CA LEU A 213 -8.87 13.69 15.66
C LEU A 213 -10.23 13.76 16.38
N LYS A 214 -10.66 14.95 16.86
CA LYS A 214 -11.98 15.14 17.50
C LYS A 214 -13.17 15.05 16.54
N LYS A 215 -12.94 15.27 15.23
CA LYS A 215 -14.01 15.19 14.22
C LYS A 215 -14.38 13.77 13.84
N PHE A 216 -13.55 12.79 14.18
CA PHE A 216 -13.85 11.40 13.88
C PHE A 216 -15.08 10.92 14.68
N LYS A 217 -16.09 10.43 13.94
CA LYS A 217 -17.34 9.91 14.52
C LYS A 217 -17.38 8.40 14.35
N LYS A 218 -17.92 7.72 15.36
CA LYS A 218 -18.04 6.26 15.39
C LYS A 218 -18.80 5.70 14.18
N GLU A 219 -19.87 6.35 13.79
CA GLU A 219 -20.75 5.94 12.69
C GLU A 219 -20.00 6.03 11.34
N GLU A 220 -19.29 7.13 11.11
CA GLU A 220 -18.48 7.34 9.92
C GLU A 220 -17.29 6.35 9.87
N PHE A 221 -16.69 6.09 11.04
CA PHE A 221 -15.61 5.11 11.19
C PHE A 221 -16.07 3.70 10.78
N ILE A 222 -17.25 3.27 11.27
CA ILE A 222 -17.83 1.97 10.91
C ILE A 222 -18.13 1.91 9.40
N MET A 223 -18.69 2.97 8.82
CA MET A 223 -19.02 3.02 7.39
C MET A 223 -17.79 2.98 6.48
N ASP A 224 -16.74 3.74 6.82
CA ASP A 224 -15.51 3.84 6.01
C ASP A 224 -14.66 2.54 6.10
N LEU A 225 -14.72 1.83 7.23
CA LEU A 225 -13.99 0.57 7.44
C LEU A 225 -14.77 -0.69 7.08
N LYS A 226 -16.11 -0.63 6.99
CA LYS A 226 -16.96 -1.79 6.70
C LYS A 226 -16.62 -2.51 5.38
N PRO A 227 -16.14 -1.83 4.30
CA PRO A 227 -15.70 -2.49 3.08
C PRO A 227 -14.35 -3.22 3.20
N PHE A 228 -13.62 -3.03 4.29
CA PHE A 228 -12.27 -3.48 4.54
C PHE A 228 -12.17 -4.28 5.85
#